data_6bf63aca762dd92d7ad506166fd93b7c
#
_entry.id   6bf63aca762dd92d7ad506166fd93b7c
#
_cell.length_a   1.000
_cell.length_b   1.000
_cell.length_c   1.000
_cell.angle_alpha   90.00
_cell.angle_beta   90.00
_cell.angle_gamma   90.00
#
_symmetry.space_group_name_H-M   'P 1'
#
loop_
_entity.id
_entity.type
_entity.pdbx_description
1 polymer ?
#
loop_
_entity_poly.entity_id
_entity_poly.type
_entity_poly.pdbx_seq_one_letter_code
_entity_poly.pdbx_strand_id
1 'polypeptide(L)'
;MMAQSEDVLPYYEIPDYPESYTANTVVARMIDGLGFRYYWATEGMRDEDLTYKPSETGRATSETIDHIYGLSKFIRNSALTDNKDTSKSELSFEEKRKQTLLNFKMVSDVLRNTDSSFQLENTE
;
A
#
# COMPACT_ATOMS: atom_id res chain seq x y z
N MET A 1 -26.31 7.24 6.04
CA MET A 1 -25.82 6.79 5.70
C MET A 1 -25.16 6.23 5.65
N MET A 2 -24.98 5.99 5.52
CA MET A 2 -24.28 5.50 5.42
C MET A 2 -23.66 4.77 5.15
N ALA A 3 -23.42 4.84 5.21
CA ALA A 3 -22.70 4.15 4.99
C ALA A 3 -22.12 3.45 4.21
N GLN A 4 -21.71 3.03 3.73
CA GLN A 4 -20.87 2.33 3.13
C GLN A 4 -19.55 2.26 3.59
N SER A 5 -19.35 1.96 4.72
CA SER A 5 -18.05 1.94 5.32
C SER A 5 -17.16 0.85 4.75
N GLU A 6 -17.74 -0.19 4.21
CA GLU A 6 -16.92 -1.25 3.60
C GLU A 6 -16.25 -0.80 2.31
N ASP A 7 -16.72 0.32 1.73
CA ASP A 7 -16.13 0.88 0.54
C ASP A 7 -15.11 1.97 0.85
N VAL A 8 -14.93 2.27 2.13
CA VAL A 8 -13.97 3.30 2.53
C VAL A 8 -12.57 2.71 2.49
N LEU A 9 -11.71 3.33 1.68
CA LEU A 9 -10.32 2.89 1.57
C LEU A 9 -9.52 3.50 2.71
N PRO A 10 -8.48 2.78 3.17
CA PRO A 10 -7.59 3.35 4.16
C PRO A 10 -6.81 4.51 3.58
N TYR A 11 -6.32 5.38 4.48
CA TYR A 11 -5.39 6.46 4.14
C TYR A 11 -6.03 7.68 3.52
N TYR A 12 -7.34 7.80 3.61
CA TYR A 12 -7.98 9.08 3.35
C TYR A 12 -7.40 10.13 4.30
N GLU A 13 -7.14 9.71 5.54
CA GLU A 13 -6.43 10.51 6.53
C GLU A 13 -5.20 9.75 6.97
N ILE A 14 -4.20 10.46 7.45
CA ILE A 14 -3.01 9.80 7.96
C ILE A 14 -3.28 9.32 9.38
N PRO A 15 -2.98 8.06 9.69
CA PRO A 15 -3.23 7.54 11.04
C PRO A 15 -2.42 8.27 12.11
N ASP A 16 -2.90 8.20 13.34
CA ASP A 16 -2.25 8.84 14.47
C ASP A 16 -0.85 8.28 14.72
N TYR A 17 -0.05 9.04 15.42
CA TYR A 17 1.26 8.60 15.86
C TYR A 17 1.13 7.40 16.77
N PRO A 18 2.09 6.46 16.73
CA PRO A 18 2.11 5.39 17.71
C PRO A 18 2.45 5.95 19.10
N GLU A 19 2.03 5.23 20.13
CA GLU A 19 2.28 5.67 21.50
C GLU A 19 3.73 5.53 21.91
N SER A 20 4.46 4.63 21.27
CA SER A 20 5.87 4.42 21.56
C SER A 20 6.63 4.29 20.25
N TYR A 21 7.93 4.51 20.33
CA TYR A 21 8.78 4.46 19.15
C TYR A 21 9.70 3.25 19.24
N THR A 22 9.37 2.23 18.48
CA THR A 22 10.21 1.05 18.31
C THR A 22 10.57 0.96 16.84
N ALA A 23 11.45 0.03 16.48
CA ALA A 23 11.76 -0.18 15.07
C ALA A 23 10.49 -0.47 14.29
N ASN A 24 9.61 -1.29 14.85
CA ASN A 24 8.37 -1.65 14.16
C ASN A 24 7.43 -0.47 14.00
N THR A 25 7.25 0.33 15.03
CA THR A 25 6.30 1.45 14.92
C THR A 25 6.83 2.56 14.05
N VAL A 26 8.15 2.75 14.00
CA VAL A 26 8.75 3.74 13.10
C VAL A 26 8.50 3.32 11.65
N VAL A 27 8.73 2.04 11.32
CA VAL A 27 8.47 1.57 9.96
C VAL A 27 6.98 1.67 9.63
N ALA A 28 6.11 1.32 10.59
CA ALA A 28 4.67 1.44 10.38
C ALA A 28 4.29 2.89 10.04
N ARG A 29 4.89 3.84 10.75
CA ARG A 29 4.62 5.25 10.50
C ARG A 29 5.04 5.67 9.09
N MET A 30 6.19 5.16 8.64
CA MET A 30 6.66 5.45 7.29
C MET A 30 5.70 4.88 6.25
N ILE A 31 5.20 3.68 6.47
CA ILE A 31 4.25 3.06 5.56
C ILE A 31 2.94 3.84 5.53
N ASP A 32 2.48 4.30 6.70
CA ASP A 32 1.26 5.10 6.76
C ASP A 32 1.42 6.40 5.96
N GLY A 33 2.59 7.03 6.06
CA GLY A 33 2.85 8.23 5.29
C GLY A 33 2.85 7.95 3.79
N LEU A 34 3.43 6.84 3.39
CA LEU A 34 3.42 6.44 1.99
C LEU A 34 1.99 6.17 1.51
N GLY A 35 1.21 5.46 2.31
CA GLY A 35 -0.17 5.17 1.94
C GLY A 35 -1.01 6.43 1.78
N PHE A 36 -0.83 7.38 2.67
CA PHE A 36 -1.55 8.65 2.61
C PHE A 36 -1.19 9.40 1.32
N ARG A 37 0.10 9.48 1.00
CA ARG A 37 0.52 10.14 -0.22
C ARG A 37 0.01 9.42 -1.46
N TYR A 38 0.05 8.10 -1.45
CA TYR A 38 -0.44 7.32 -2.58
C TYR A 38 -1.93 7.53 -2.79
N TYR A 39 -2.70 7.54 -1.69
CA TYR A 39 -4.14 7.74 -1.77
C TYR A 39 -4.45 9.03 -2.55
N TRP A 40 -3.83 10.12 -2.14
CA TRP A 40 -4.16 11.41 -2.72
C TRP A 40 -3.53 11.64 -4.09
N ALA A 41 -2.37 11.02 -4.33
CA ALA A 41 -1.75 11.11 -5.65
C ALA A 41 -2.56 10.38 -6.71
N THR A 42 -3.30 9.35 -6.31
CA THR A 42 -4.04 8.53 -7.27
C THR A 42 -5.54 8.78 -7.26
N GLU A 43 -6.01 9.62 -6.36
CA GLU A 43 -7.44 9.92 -6.27
C GLU A 43 -7.89 10.66 -7.51
N GLY A 44 -8.94 10.13 -8.15
CA GLY A 44 -9.51 10.79 -9.31
C GLY A 44 -8.73 10.62 -10.59
N MET A 45 -7.76 9.72 -10.65
CA MET A 45 -7.04 9.48 -11.90
C MET A 45 -7.97 8.95 -12.97
N ARG A 46 -7.80 9.48 -14.18
CA ARG A 46 -8.59 9.11 -15.35
C ARG A 46 -7.77 8.18 -16.24
N ASP A 47 -8.45 7.53 -17.18
CA ASP A 47 -7.76 6.65 -18.13
C ASP A 47 -6.64 7.36 -18.85
N GLU A 48 -6.89 8.62 -19.25
CA GLU A 48 -5.87 9.37 -19.96
C GLU A 48 -4.65 9.69 -19.10
N ASP A 49 -4.86 9.80 -17.78
CA ASP A 49 -3.74 9.99 -16.86
C ASP A 49 -2.89 8.74 -16.76
N LEU A 50 -3.51 7.57 -16.85
CA LEU A 50 -2.80 6.30 -16.74
C LEU A 50 -1.88 6.03 -17.90
N THR A 51 -2.21 6.57 -19.08
CA THR A 51 -1.37 6.35 -20.25
C THR A 51 -0.31 7.44 -20.42
N TYR A 52 -0.32 8.44 -19.56
CA TYR A 52 0.64 9.53 -19.65
C TYR A 52 2.08 9.05 -19.45
N LYS A 53 2.96 9.55 -20.28
CA LYS A 53 4.40 9.30 -20.18
C LYS A 53 5.11 10.65 -20.26
N PRO A 54 6.07 10.89 -19.37
CA PRO A 54 6.81 12.15 -19.41
C PRO A 54 7.75 12.25 -20.61
N SER A 55 8.12 11.13 -21.21
CA SER A 55 8.97 11.10 -22.40
C SER A 55 8.77 9.77 -23.08
N GLU A 56 9.36 9.60 -24.26
CA GLU A 56 9.24 8.35 -25.00
C GLU A 56 9.87 7.18 -24.25
N THR A 57 10.94 7.44 -23.50
CA THR A 57 11.61 6.39 -22.74
C THR A 57 11.13 6.33 -21.30
N GLY A 58 10.28 7.26 -20.90
CA GLY A 58 9.74 7.27 -19.54
C GLY A 58 8.66 6.22 -19.36
N ARG A 59 8.47 5.83 -18.11
CA ARG A 59 7.44 4.86 -17.76
C ARG A 59 6.07 5.54 -17.79
N ALA A 60 5.06 4.82 -18.30
CA ALA A 60 3.70 5.30 -18.23
C ALA A 60 3.23 5.27 -16.78
N THR A 61 2.25 6.13 -16.44
CA THR A 61 1.71 6.15 -15.10
C THR A 61 1.18 4.78 -14.69
N SER A 62 0.50 4.08 -15.60
CA SER A 62 -0.03 2.76 -15.30
C SER A 62 1.08 1.77 -14.93
N GLU A 63 2.23 1.88 -15.57
CA GLU A 63 3.36 1.01 -15.25
C GLU A 63 3.90 1.29 -13.85
N THR A 64 3.90 2.55 -13.46
CA THR A 64 4.31 2.93 -12.10
C THR A 64 3.31 2.39 -11.08
N ILE A 65 2.02 2.48 -11.39
CA ILE A 65 0.97 1.94 -10.52
C ILE A 65 1.15 0.42 -10.36
N ASP A 66 1.43 -0.28 -11.47
CA ASP A 66 1.66 -1.72 -11.43
C ASP A 66 2.87 -2.05 -10.56
N HIS A 67 3.92 -1.27 -10.69
CA HIS A 67 5.14 -1.50 -9.92
C HIS A 67 4.89 -1.31 -8.42
N ILE A 68 4.17 -0.24 -8.06
CA ILE A 68 3.86 0.03 -6.65
C ILE A 68 2.98 -1.07 -6.09
N TYR A 69 2.00 -1.52 -6.87
CA TYR A 69 1.15 -2.63 -6.44
C TYR A 69 1.98 -3.88 -6.16
N GLY A 70 2.88 -4.22 -7.09
CA GLY A 70 3.74 -5.39 -6.90
C GLY A 70 4.61 -5.28 -5.66
N LEU A 71 5.16 -4.09 -5.41
CA LEU A 71 5.97 -3.87 -4.21
C LEU A 71 5.14 -3.97 -2.95
N SER A 72 3.91 -3.44 -2.97
CA SER A 72 3.05 -3.51 -1.79
C SER A 72 2.70 -4.95 -1.45
N LYS A 73 2.51 -5.77 -2.48
CA LYS A 73 2.21 -7.17 -2.30
C LYS A 73 3.42 -7.92 -1.74
N PHE A 74 4.61 -7.60 -2.23
CA PHE A 74 5.84 -8.18 -1.71
C PHE A 74 6.04 -7.83 -0.24
N ILE A 75 5.82 -6.56 0.11
CA ILE A 75 5.98 -6.12 1.49
C ILE A 75 4.97 -6.82 2.40
N ARG A 76 3.72 -6.93 1.94
CA ARG A 76 2.70 -7.63 2.70
C ARG A 76 3.07 -9.07 2.97
N ASN A 77 3.54 -9.76 1.92
CA ASN A 77 3.91 -11.17 2.06
C ASN A 77 5.13 -11.34 2.96
N SER A 78 6.00 -10.34 2.98
CA SER A 78 7.17 -10.38 3.86
C SER A 78 6.80 -10.21 5.32
N ALA A 79 5.76 -9.43 5.61
CA ALA A 79 5.33 -9.15 6.97
C ALA A 79 4.46 -10.27 7.54
N LEU A 80 3.85 -11.08 6.68
CA LEU A 80 2.95 -12.15 7.11
C LEU A 80 3.62 -13.50 6.92
N THR A 81 3.46 -14.38 7.90
CA THR A 81 3.96 -15.75 7.76
C THR A 81 2.91 -16.65 7.15
N ASP A 82 1.63 -16.25 7.25
CA ASP A 82 0.51 -17.01 6.71
C ASP A 82 -0.28 -16.14 5.75
N ASN A 83 -1.12 -16.78 4.94
CA ASN A 83 -2.05 -16.06 4.06
C ASN A 83 -1.35 -15.13 3.07
N LYS A 84 -0.23 -15.58 2.55
CA LYS A 84 0.47 -14.80 1.54
C LYS A 84 -0.37 -14.75 0.27
N ASP A 85 -0.33 -13.59 -0.37
CA ASP A 85 -1.04 -13.38 -1.63
C ASP A 85 -0.14 -13.74 -2.78
N THR A 86 -0.46 -14.84 -3.46
CA THR A 86 0.31 -15.29 -4.62
C THR A 86 -0.51 -15.18 -5.90
N SER A 87 -1.65 -14.51 -5.85
CA SER A 87 -2.51 -14.37 -7.02
C SER A 87 -1.81 -13.60 -8.13
N LYS A 88 -2.16 -13.90 -9.36
CA LYS A 88 -1.58 -13.26 -10.54
C LYS A 88 -2.67 -12.76 -11.48
N SER A 89 -3.86 -12.52 -10.96
CA SER A 89 -4.96 -12.04 -11.77
C SER A 89 -4.72 -10.62 -12.24
N GLU A 90 -5.20 -10.33 -13.44
CA GLU A 90 -5.21 -8.96 -13.93
C GLU A 90 -6.24 -8.17 -13.16
N LEU A 91 -5.87 -6.99 -12.72
CA LEU A 91 -6.76 -6.13 -11.96
C LEU A 91 -6.92 -4.80 -12.66
N SER A 92 -8.08 -4.18 -12.48
CA SER A 92 -8.30 -2.83 -12.97
C SER A 92 -7.48 -1.86 -12.11
N PHE A 93 -7.37 -0.61 -12.59
CA PHE A 93 -6.68 0.41 -11.82
C PHE A 93 -7.31 0.59 -10.44
N GLU A 94 -8.65 0.64 -10.37
CA GLU A 94 -9.31 0.84 -9.08
C GLU A 94 -9.03 -0.31 -8.14
N GLU A 95 -8.99 -1.53 -8.67
CA GLU A 95 -8.70 -2.69 -7.85
C GLU A 95 -7.24 -2.70 -7.38
N LYS A 96 -6.31 -2.32 -8.25
CA LYS A 96 -4.91 -2.23 -7.88
C LYS A 96 -4.71 -1.17 -6.81
N ARG A 97 -5.37 -0.03 -6.97
CA ARG A 97 -5.30 1.05 -5.99
C ARG A 97 -5.81 0.58 -4.64
N LYS A 98 -6.96 -0.08 -4.64
CA LYS A 98 -7.55 -0.61 -3.41
C LYS A 98 -6.63 -1.62 -2.74
N GLN A 99 -6.12 -2.58 -3.51
CA GLN A 99 -5.27 -3.61 -2.94
C GLN A 99 -3.95 -3.04 -2.43
N THR A 100 -3.39 -2.07 -3.14
CA THR A 100 -2.16 -1.42 -2.69
C THR A 100 -2.36 -0.77 -1.33
N LEU A 101 -3.44 -0.01 -1.19
CA LEU A 101 -3.73 0.68 0.07
C LEU A 101 -4.01 -0.31 1.19
N LEU A 102 -4.75 -1.37 0.90
CA LEU A 102 -5.03 -2.41 1.89
C LEU A 102 -3.76 -3.14 2.30
N ASN A 103 -2.86 -3.40 1.34
CA ASN A 103 -1.59 -4.07 1.66
C ASN A 103 -0.77 -3.21 2.60
N PHE A 104 -0.67 -1.90 2.34
CA PHE A 104 0.06 -1.00 3.22
C PHE A 104 -0.56 -0.96 4.62
N LYS A 105 -1.88 -0.86 4.68
CA LYS A 105 -2.57 -0.78 5.97
C LYS A 105 -2.36 -2.05 6.78
N MET A 106 -2.43 -3.20 6.12
CA MET A 106 -2.22 -4.47 6.79
C MET A 106 -0.82 -4.58 7.37
N VAL A 107 0.20 -4.18 6.61
CA VAL A 107 1.57 -4.22 7.11
C VAL A 107 1.74 -3.28 8.28
N SER A 108 1.21 -2.06 8.17
CA SER A 108 1.30 -1.11 9.27
C SER A 108 0.66 -1.65 10.54
N ASP A 109 -0.53 -2.24 10.40
CA ASP A 109 -1.23 -2.78 11.57
C ASP A 109 -0.45 -3.94 12.21
N VAL A 110 0.12 -4.81 11.40
CA VAL A 110 0.92 -5.92 11.92
C VAL A 110 2.12 -5.37 12.70
N LEU A 111 2.81 -4.38 12.13
CA LEU A 111 3.99 -3.81 12.78
C LEU A 111 3.64 -3.08 14.06
N ARG A 112 2.49 -2.41 14.10
CA ARG A 112 2.06 -1.69 15.31
C ARG A 112 1.69 -2.65 16.44
N ASN A 113 1.26 -3.87 16.09
CA ASN A 113 0.75 -4.82 17.06
C ASN A 113 1.70 -5.98 17.35
N THR A 114 2.94 -5.90 16.84
CA THR A 114 3.93 -6.96 17.03
C THR A 114 5.03 -6.43 17.91
N ASP A 115 5.35 -7.18 18.97
CA ASP A 115 6.39 -6.78 19.91
C ASP A 115 7.79 -7.09 19.42
N SER A 116 7.95 -8.14 18.61
CA SER A 116 9.27 -8.53 18.14
C SER A 116 9.65 -7.70 16.92
N SER A 117 10.95 -7.43 16.77
CA SER A 117 11.43 -6.63 15.67
C SER A 117 11.25 -7.35 14.34
N PHE A 118 10.98 -6.56 13.30
CA PHE A 118 10.93 -7.06 11.95
C PHE A 118 12.33 -7.47 11.51
N GLN A 119 12.46 -8.67 10.95
CA GLN A 119 13.77 -9.21 10.56
C GLN A 119 13.87 -9.22 9.03
N LEU A 120 15.04 -8.84 8.52
CA LEU A 120 15.26 -8.82 7.07
C LEU A 120 15.12 -10.21 6.46
N GLU A 121 15.55 -11.24 7.17
CA GLU A 121 15.45 -12.57 6.62
C GLU A 121 14.00 -13.02 6.44
N ASN A 122 13.05 -12.30 7.00
CA ASN A 122 11.65 -12.62 6.80
C ASN A 122 11.11 -12.08 5.47
N THR A 123 11.92 -11.32 4.75
CA THR A 123 11.48 -10.74 3.50
C THR A 123 11.69 -11.63 2.29
N GLU A 124 12.35 -12.76 2.47
CA GLU A 124 12.62 -13.69 1.36
C GLU A 124 11.51 -14.67 1.12
#